data_e544309e030895ba965cc3a18f0db340
#
_entry.id   e544309e030895ba965cc3a18f0db340
#
_cell.length_a   1.000
_cell.length_b   1.000
_cell.length_c   1.000
_cell.angle_alpha   90.00
_cell.angle_beta   90.00
_cell.angle_gamma   90.00
#
_symmetry.space_group_name_H-M   'P 1'
#
loop_
_entity.id
_entity.type
_entity.pdbx_description
1 polymer ?
#
loop_
_entity_poly.entity_id
_entity_poly.type
_entity_poly.pdbx_seq_one_letter_code
_entity_poly.pdbx_strand_id
1 'polypeptide(L)'
;MSKDIQVLFLDDEESIIDGVQRLFAREPYAIFATTSPDKAREALAKEKIKAVVSDYRMPEISGVKFLREVKEKYPDMVKILFTGYTDFSAAEEAINVGEVYRFISKPWKTAELLSTIRQCIEHYDLVARAKAHEEELEVANKRLKAMYEMQKEFTSTVSHELRTPLASIKTAIDLVVKKMVGEINQEQAEVLGRAKTNVDRLKRLIDDILDLTKMESGKLQMHFMMNDIHKVIEEVAQAQKDVAQARGLYIKTDLDTQVPKVPFDSDRIIQVLNNLVGNAIKFTKAGGITLKTQNKLAENHIIVSIQDTGKGISEADIAKLFQKFQQIESAEQNEEGGTGLGLAICKEIISRHGGKIWVESKPGEGTTFYFILPIQERRILS
;
A
#
# COMPACT_ATOMS: atom_id res chain seq x y z
N MET A 1 25.74 -17.33 -38.55
CA MET A 1 25.36 -16.07 -37.90
C MET A 1 26.62 -15.39 -37.41
N SER A 2 26.89 -14.14 -37.77
CA SER A 2 28.05 -13.43 -37.22
C SER A 2 27.79 -13.20 -35.74
N LYS A 3 28.78 -13.47 -34.89
CA LYS A 3 28.70 -13.25 -33.44
C LYS A 3 28.78 -11.72 -33.21
N ASP A 4 27.97 -11.20 -32.29
CA ASP A 4 28.03 -9.79 -31.90
C ASP A 4 29.37 -9.50 -31.19
N ILE A 5 30.01 -8.39 -31.57
CA ILE A 5 31.23 -7.91 -30.93
C ILE A 5 30.85 -7.33 -29.58
N GLN A 6 31.29 -7.99 -28.49
CA GLN A 6 30.94 -7.58 -27.12
C GLN A 6 32.13 -7.08 -26.31
N VAL A 7 33.35 -7.37 -26.75
CA VAL A 7 34.58 -7.01 -26.02
C VAL A 7 35.57 -6.34 -26.98
N LEU A 8 36.17 -5.26 -26.54
CA LEU A 8 37.25 -4.59 -27.21
C LEU A 8 38.58 -4.85 -26.47
N PHE A 9 39.62 -5.25 -27.21
CA PHE A 9 40.97 -5.36 -26.70
C PHE A 9 41.87 -4.34 -27.42
N LEU A 10 42.60 -3.55 -26.63
CA LEU A 10 43.58 -2.56 -27.11
C LEU A 10 44.93 -2.84 -26.45
N ASP A 11 45.93 -3.18 -27.24
CA ASP A 11 47.30 -3.50 -26.80
C ASP A 11 48.27 -3.18 -27.92
N ASP A 12 49.37 -2.51 -27.67
CA ASP A 12 50.35 -2.13 -28.71
C ASP A 12 51.17 -3.29 -29.28
N GLU A 13 51.13 -4.47 -28.62
CA GLU A 13 51.79 -5.69 -29.07
C GLU A 13 50.88 -6.52 -29.98
N GLU A 14 51.23 -6.67 -31.29
CA GLU A 14 50.49 -7.53 -32.22
C GLU A 14 50.41 -8.99 -31.75
N SER A 15 51.48 -9.48 -31.12
CA SER A 15 51.51 -10.85 -30.56
C SER A 15 50.44 -11.10 -29.54
N ILE A 16 50.08 -10.11 -28.72
CA ILE A 16 48.98 -10.13 -27.73
C ILE A 16 47.66 -10.12 -28.46
N ILE A 17 47.46 -9.25 -29.43
CA ILE A 17 46.23 -9.15 -30.24
C ILE A 17 45.95 -10.48 -30.94
N ASP A 18 46.92 -11.07 -31.60
CA ASP A 18 46.78 -12.40 -32.23
C ASP A 18 46.47 -13.51 -31.20
N GLY A 19 47.09 -13.44 -30.03
CA GLY A 19 46.87 -14.37 -28.94
C GLY A 19 45.41 -14.32 -28.42
N VAL A 20 44.89 -13.14 -28.14
CA VAL A 20 43.52 -13.01 -27.66
C VAL A 20 42.48 -13.34 -28.73
N GLN A 21 42.73 -13.01 -30.01
CA GLN A 21 41.83 -13.41 -31.10
C GLN A 21 41.70 -14.93 -31.21
N ARG A 22 42.82 -15.66 -31.14
CA ARG A 22 42.81 -17.14 -31.14
C ARG A 22 42.11 -17.71 -29.91
N LEU A 23 42.34 -17.12 -28.75
CA LEU A 23 41.76 -17.57 -27.48
C LEU A 23 40.22 -17.42 -27.47
N PHE A 24 39.69 -16.30 -27.95
CA PHE A 24 38.27 -16.02 -27.95
C PHE A 24 37.50 -16.56 -29.17
N ALA A 25 38.17 -17.17 -30.15
CA ALA A 25 37.53 -17.73 -31.35
C ALA A 25 36.42 -18.76 -31.06
N ARG A 26 36.47 -19.47 -29.93
CA ARG A 26 35.49 -20.45 -29.50
C ARG A 26 34.39 -19.91 -28.57
N GLU A 27 34.50 -18.68 -28.13
CA GLU A 27 33.53 -18.06 -27.26
C GLU A 27 32.20 -17.76 -27.99
N PRO A 28 31.07 -17.66 -27.29
CA PRO A 28 29.76 -17.40 -27.90
C PRO A 28 29.59 -15.97 -28.45
N TYR A 29 30.50 -15.07 -28.15
CA TYR A 29 30.57 -13.67 -28.62
C TYR A 29 31.84 -13.43 -29.43
N ALA A 30 31.86 -12.35 -30.22
CA ALA A 30 33.07 -11.91 -30.93
C ALA A 30 33.80 -10.84 -30.11
N ILE A 31 35.09 -10.70 -30.38
CA ILE A 31 35.93 -9.62 -29.86
C ILE A 31 36.42 -8.75 -31.01
N PHE A 32 36.64 -7.46 -30.72
CA PHE A 32 37.44 -6.58 -31.58
C PHE A 32 38.76 -6.33 -30.90
N ALA A 33 39.83 -6.71 -31.54
CA ALA A 33 41.18 -6.55 -31.01
C ALA A 33 42.04 -5.70 -31.99
N THR A 34 42.72 -4.68 -31.47
CA THR A 34 43.49 -3.72 -32.29
C THR A 34 44.67 -3.16 -31.51
N THR A 35 45.71 -2.75 -32.26
CA THR A 35 46.83 -2.00 -31.70
C THR A 35 46.62 -0.49 -31.79
N SER A 36 45.59 -0.02 -32.51
CA SER A 36 45.37 1.42 -32.78
C SER A 36 44.27 1.98 -31.88
N PRO A 37 44.54 2.99 -31.03
CA PRO A 37 43.54 3.69 -30.23
C PRO A 37 42.42 4.30 -31.08
N ASP A 38 42.70 4.79 -32.30
CA ASP A 38 41.70 5.37 -33.16
C ASP A 38 40.71 4.33 -33.70
N LYS A 39 41.21 3.16 -34.13
CA LYS A 39 40.33 2.04 -34.50
C LYS A 39 39.50 1.54 -33.33
N ALA A 40 40.06 1.58 -32.13
CA ALA A 40 39.32 1.23 -30.91
C ALA A 40 38.15 2.22 -30.66
N ARG A 41 38.39 3.54 -30.83
CA ARG A 41 37.33 4.58 -30.71
C ARG A 41 36.24 4.39 -31.77
N GLU A 42 36.63 4.07 -33.01
CA GLU A 42 35.65 3.77 -34.08
C GLU A 42 34.80 2.55 -33.75
N ALA A 43 35.39 1.47 -33.25
CA ALA A 43 34.68 0.26 -32.85
C ALA A 43 33.68 0.53 -31.70
N LEU A 44 34.12 1.33 -30.70
CA LEU A 44 33.22 1.74 -29.58
C LEU A 44 32.01 2.53 -30.06
N ALA A 45 32.12 3.27 -31.15
CA ALA A 45 31.01 4.05 -31.72
C ALA A 45 30.04 3.21 -32.58
N LYS A 46 30.55 2.11 -33.18
CA LYS A 46 29.78 1.30 -34.16
C LYS A 46 29.22 0.01 -33.57
N GLU A 47 29.88 -0.57 -32.60
CA GLU A 47 29.59 -1.90 -32.07
C GLU A 47 28.97 -1.86 -30.66
N LYS A 48 28.25 -2.92 -30.29
CA LYS A 48 27.64 -3.06 -28.97
C LYS A 48 28.63 -3.63 -27.95
N ILE A 49 29.69 -2.90 -27.68
CA ILE A 49 30.75 -3.32 -26.77
C ILE A 49 30.28 -3.19 -25.32
N LYS A 50 30.45 -4.25 -24.54
CA LYS A 50 30.10 -4.32 -23.13
C LYS A 50 31.33 -4.15 -22.22
N ALA A 51 32.47 -4.62 -22.66
CA ALA A 51 33.72 -4.54 -21.91
C ALA A 51 34.87 -4.08 -22.79
N VAL A 52 35.76 -3.25 -22.23
CA VAL A 52 36.99 -2.78 -22.84
C VAL A 52 38.17 -3.21 -22.00
N VAL A 53 39.12 -3.86 -22.65
CA VAL A 53 40.39 -4.25 -22.07
C VAL A 53 41.48 -3.43 -22.73
N SER A 54 42.25 -2.68 -21.96
CA SER A 54 43.37 -1.90 -22.48
C SER A 54 44.67 -2.24 -21.77
N ASP A 55 45.75 -2.33 -22.53
CA ASP A 55 47.08 -2.38 -21.91
C ASP A 55 47.37 -1.08 -21.15
N TYR A 56 48.18 -1.20 -20.10
CA TYR A 56 48.56 -0.04 -19.26
C TYR A 56 49.53 0.89 -20.01
N ARG A 57 50.55 0.31 -20.67
CA ARG A 57 51.63 1.04 -21.33
C ARG A 57 51.53 0.95 -22.84
N MET A 58 51.05 2.00 -23.46
CA MET A 58 51.01 2.11 -24.91
C MET A 58 51.72 3.41 -25.36
N PRO A 59 52.40 3.43 -26.54
CA PRO A 59 53.20 4.55 -26.96
C PRO A 59 52.42 5.87 -27.16
N GLU A 60 51.20 5.77 -27.71
CA GLU A 60 50.40 6.97 -28.08
C GLU A 60 49.58 7.52 -26.92
N ILE A 61 49.02 6.63 -26.08
CA ILE A 61 48.16 7.00 -24.97
C ILE A 61 48.26 5.90 -23.88
N SER A 62 48.35 6.29 -22.62
CA SER A 62 48.28 5.27 -21.55
C SER A 62 46.89 4.66 -21.46
N GLY A 63 46.81 3.32 -21.11
CA GLY A 63 45.54 2.64 -20.99
C GLY A 63 44.60 3.27 -19.99
N VAL A 64 45.11 3.79 -18.88
CA VAL A 64 44.29 4.52 -17.87
C VAL A 64 43.62 5.75 -18.48
N LYS A 65 44.38 6.53 -19.28
CA LYS A 65 43.85 7.70 -19.97
C LYS A 65 42.77 7.33 -21.00
N PHE A 66 43.03 6.26 -21.79
CA PHE A 66 42.06 5.75 -22.75
C PHE A 66 40.77 5.24 -22.04
N LEU A 67 40.88 4.48 -20.95
CA LEU A 67 39.76 4.00 -20.20
C LEU A 67 38.96 5.11 -19.48
N ARG A 68 39.62 6.22 -19.14
CA ARG A 68 38.95 7.43 -18.65
C ARG A 68 38.09 8.09 -19.75
N GLU A 69 38.60 8.22 -20.97
CA GLU A 69 37.82 8.71 -22.13
C GLU A 69 36.58 7.78 -22.37
N VAL A 70 36.78 6.45 -22.25
CA VAL A 70 35.69 5.49 -22.37
C VAL A 70 34.66 5.67 -21.25
N LYS A 71 35.08 5.92 -20.01
CA LYS A 71 34.17 6.14 -18.88
C LYS A 71 33.32 7.38 -19.08
N GLU A 72 33.89 8.47 -19.59
CA GLU A 72 33.13 9.69 -19.81
C GLU A 72 32.05 9.53 -20.89
N LYS A 73 32.33 8.80 -21.97
CA LYS A 73 31.42 8.60 -23.09
C LYS A 73 30.45 7.42 -22.89
N TYR A 74 30.92 6.38 -22.22
CA TYR A 74 30.24 5.08 -22.04
C TYR A 74 30.33 4.65 -20.56
N PRO A 75 29.64 5.34 -19.65
CA PRO A 75 29.79 5.13 -18.19
C PRO A 75 29.49 3.70 -17.74
N ASP A 76 28.49 3.08 -18.35
CA ASP A 76 28.01 1.74 -17.96
C ASP A 76 28.93 0.61 -18.49
N MET A 77 29.85 0.89 -19.44
CA MET A 77 30.76 -0.08 -20.02
C MET A 77 31.79 -0.56 -19.00
N VAL A 78 32.08 -1.86 -18.97
CA VAL A 78 33.06 -2.43 -18.04
C VAL A 78 34.48 -2.19 -18.56
N LYS A 79 35.35 -1.60 -17.75
CA LYS A 79 36.72 -1.23 -18.07
C LYS A 79 37.69 -2.14 -17.35
N ILE A 80 38.60 -2.75 -18.09
CA ILE A 80 39.59 -3.69 -17.58
C ILE A 80 40.98 -3.22 -18.05
N LEU A 81 41.94 -3.26 -17.14
CA LEU A 81 43.32 -2.89 -17.42
C LEU A 81 44.21 -4.10 -17.45
N PHE A 82 45.00 -4.30 -18.52
CA PHE A 82 46.14 -5.22 -18.53
C PHE A 82 47.35 -4.50 -17.92
N THR A 83 48.06 -5.20 -17.03
CA THR A 83 49.22 -4.63 -16.32
C THR A 83 50.33 -5.64 -16.17
N GLY A 84 51.59 -5.18 -16.29
CA GLY A 84 52.79 -5.94 -15.98
C GLY A 84 53.09 -5.95 -14.47
N TYR A 85 54.01 -6.80 -14.05
CA TYR A 85 54.41 -6.94 -12.63
C TYR A 85 54.95 -5.64 -11.99
N THR A 86 55.44 -4.69 -12.78
CA THR A 86 56.04 -3.43 -12.31
C THR A 86 55.03 -2.32 -12.09
N ASP A 87 53.79 -2.46 -12.54
CA ASP A 87 52.81 -1.37 -12.64
C ASP A 87 51.62 -1.55 -11.70
N PHE A 88 51.76 -2.50 -10.74
CA PHE A 88 50.66 -2.92 -9.86
C PHE A 88 50.13 -1.81 -8.98
N SER A 89 50.98 -0.91 -8.45
CA SER A 89 50.56 0.22 -7.59
C SER A 89 49.73 1.27 -8.36
N ALA A 90 50.08 1.52 -9.61
CA ALA A 90 49.30 2.46 -10.44
C ALA A 90 47.98 1.88 -10.93
N ALA A 91 47.90 0.55 -11.13
CA ALA A 91 46.64 -0.14 -11.43
C ALA A 91 45.69 -0.15 -10.23
N GLU A 92 46.22 -0.31 -9.02
CA GLU A 92 45.47 -0.24 -7.75
C GLU A 92 44.90 1.15 -7.51
N GLU A 93 45.66 2.20 -7.81
CA GLU A 93 45.17 3.59 -7.74
C GLU A 93 44.03 3.83 -8.75
N ALA A 94 44.14 3.34 -9.98
CA ALA A 94 43.09 3.47 -11.00
C ALA A 94 41.76 2.77 -10.60
N ILE A 95 41.81 1.65 -9.87
CA ILE A 95 40.63 1.01 -9.30
C ILE A 95 40.04 1.84 -8.18
N ASN A 96 40.85 2.33 -7.24
CA ASN A 96 40.41 3.11 -6.09
C ASN A 96 39.74 4.42 -6.49
N VAL A 97 40.15 5.04 -7.60
CA VAL A 97 39.50 6.21 -8.19
C VAL A 97 38.26 5.82 -9.02
N GLY A 98 37.96 4.52 -9.16
CA GLY A 98 36.79 4.01 -9.90
C GLY A 98 36.87 4.17 -11.42
N GLU A 99 38.07 4.33 -11.97
CA GLU A 99 38.30 4.44 -13.43
C GLU A 99 38.28 3.09 -14.12
N VAL A 100 38.65 2.01 -13.39
CA VAL A 100 38.79 0.65 -13.88
C VAL A 100 37.98 -0.29 -12.96
N TYR A 101 37.24 -1.22 -13.56
CA TYR A 101 36.48 -2.24 -12.83
C TYR A 101 37.37 -3.33 -12.27
N ARG A 102 38.38 -3.76 -13.06
CA ARG A 102 39.31 -4.83 -12.69
C ARG A 102 40.61 -4.69 -13.49
N PHE A 103 41.70 -5.22 -12.94
CA PHE A 103 42.93 -5.40 -13.70
C PHE A 103 43.23 -6.89 -13.88
N ILE A 104 44.03 -7.22 -14.90
CA ILE A 104 44.54 -8.57 -15.19
C ILE A 104 46.06 -8.45 -15.40
N SER A 105 46.84 -9.24 -14.66
CA SER A 105 48.31 -9.23 -14.76
C SER A 105 48.80 -10.02 -15.93
N LYS A 106 49.81 -9.49 -16.66
CA LYS A 106 50.58 -10.20 -17.67
C LYS A 106 51.78 -10.93 -17.00
N PRO A 107 52.07 -12.22 -17.34
CA PRO A 107 51.32 -13.11 -18.22
C PRO A 107 50.07 -13.70 -17.51
N TRP A 108 48.96 -13.76 -18.21
CA TRP A 108 47.71 -14.32 -17.67
C TRP A 108 47.59 -15.81 -17.94
N LYS A 109 46.78 -16.49 -17.12
CA LYS A 109 46.33 -17.86 -17.42
C LYS A 109 45.05 -17.80 -18.28
N THR A 110 45.02 -18.62 -19.35
CA THR A 110 43.89 -18.67 -20.28
C THR A 110 42.53 -18.78 -19.60
N ALA A 111 42.40 -19.70 -18.64
CA ALA A 111 41.14 -19.91 -17.92
C ALA A 111 40.72 -18.69 -17.08
N GLU A 112 41.68 -17.98 -16.50
CA GLU A 112 41.44 -16.80 -15.69
C GLU A 112 40.95 -15.62 -16.55
N LEU A 113 41.60 -15.36 -17.69
CA LEU A 113 41.19 -14.30 -18.63
C LEU A 113 39.78 -14.56 -19.15
N LEU A 114 39.49 -15.78 -19.66
CA LEU A 114 38.15 -16.11 -20.14
C LEU A 114 37.08 -15.96 -19.08
N SER A 115 37.35 -16.47 -17.86
CA SER A 115 36.40 -16.33 -16.72
C SER A 115 36.14 -14.86 -16.35
N THR A 116 37.20 -14.05 -16.29
CA THR A 116 37.09 -12.62 -15.96
C THR A 116 36.27 -11.87 -17.01
N ILE A 117 36.52 -12.11 -18.29
CA ILE A 117 35.76 -11.43 -19.36
C ILE A 117 34.29 -11.85 -19.34
N ARG A 118 33.98 -13.14 -19.13
CA ARG A 118 32.58 -13.59 -18.98
C ARG A 118 31.87 -12.89 -17.81
N GLN A 119 32.51 -12.84 -16.64
CA GLN A 119 31.98 -12.14 -15.48
C GLN A 119 31.74 -10.65 -15.77
N CYS A 120 32.60 -10.00 -16.52
CA CYS A 120 32.44 -8.60 -16.90
C CYS A 120 31.25 -8.38 -17.85
N ILE A 121 31.06 -9.27 -18.82
CA ILE A 121 29.89 -9.24 -19.72
C ILE A 121 28.60 -9.47 -18.93
N GLU A 122 28.58 -10.49 -18.05
CA GLU A 122 27.44 -10.75 -17.19
C GLU A 122 27.12 -9.56 -16.26
N HIS A 123 28.14 -8.94 -15.68
CA HIS A 123 27.98 -7.74 -14.86
C HIS A 123 27.35 -6.59 -15.64
N TYR A 124 27.83 -6.32 -16.84
CA TYR A 124 27.24 -5.30 -17.72
C TYR A 124 25.75 -5.58 -17.99
N ASP A 125 25.43 -6.83 -18.36
CA ASP A 125 24.05 -7.23 -18.66
C ASP A 125 23.14 -7.13 -17.44
N LEU A 126 23.65 -7.47 -16.25
CA LEU A 126 22.90 -7.33 -15.00
C LEU A 126 22.61 -5.86 -14.66
N VAL A 127 23.61 -4.97 -14.77
CA VAL A 127 23.46 -3.54 -14.52
C VAL A 127 22.47 -2.93 -15.52
N ALA A 128 22.59 -3.26 -16.81
CA ALA A 128 21.70 -2.77 -17.85
C ALA A 128 20.24 -3.22 -17.62
N ARG A 129 20.03 -4.48 -17.23
CA ARG A 129 18.69 -4.99 -16.89
C ARG A 129 18.13 -4.32 -15.63
N ALA A 130 18.95 -4.15 -14.58
CA ALA A 130 18.52 -3.49 -13.35
C ALA A 130 18.03 -2.07 -13.63
N LYS A 131 18.76 -1.30 -14.43
CA LYS A 131 18.41 0.06 -14.83
C LYS A 131 17.11 0.12 -15.66
N ALA A 132 16.95 -0.80 -16.61
CA ALA A 132 15.72 -0.89 -17.41
C ALA A 132 14.49 -1.22 -16.52
N HIS A 133 14.63 -2.15 -15.58
CA HIS A 133 13.55 -2.47 -14.64
C HIS A 133 13.23 -1.32 -13.68
N GLU A 134 14.24 -0.56 -13.24
CA GLU A 134 14.03 0.62 -12.40
C GLU A 134 13.21 1.69 -13.14
N GLU A 135 13.54 1.96 -14.41
CA GLU A 135 12.81 2.89 -15.27
C GLU A 135 11.35 2.42 -15.50
N GLU A 136 11.14 1.13 -15.79
CA GLU A 136 9.80 0.55 -15.93
C GLU A 136 8.97 0.69 -14.65
N LEU A 137 9.57 0.39 -13.49
CA LEU A 137 8.93 0.53 -12.19
C LEU A 137 8.56 1.98 -11.87
N GLU A 138 9.43 2.94 -12.22
CA GLU A 138 9.15 4.36 -12.02
C GLU A 138 7.95 4.82 -12.87
N VAL A 139 7.89 4.43 -14.14
CA VAL A 139 6.77 4.73 -15.03
C VAL A 139 5.47 4.09 -14.52
N ALA A 140 5.52 2.80 -14.14
CA ALA A 140 4.35 2.10 -13.60
C ALA A 140 3.86 2.75 -12.29
N ASN A 141 4.76 3.17 -11.42
CA ASN A 141 4.42 3.81 -10.16
C ASN A 141 3.78 5.20 -10.36
N LYS A 142 4.30 5.99 -11.31
CA LYS A 142 3.69 7.28 -11.70
C LYS A 142 2.27 7.08 -12.24
N ARG A 143 2.07 6.06 -13.08
CA ARG A 143 0.75 5.74 -13.64
C ARG A 143 -0.24 5.29 -12.57
N LEU A 144 0.20 4.43 -11.65
CA LEU A 144 -0.62 3.95 -10.55
C LEU A 144 -1.06 5.10 -9.62
N LYS A 145 -0.15 6.01 -9.29
CA LYS A 145 -0.47 7.21 -8.50
C LYS A 145 -1.49 8.10 -9.19
N ALA A 146 -1.34 8.34 -10.50
CA ALA A 146 -2.29 9.15 -11.26
C ALA A 146 -3.69 8.52 -11.30
N MET A 147 -3.79 7.20 -11.52
CA MET A 147 -5.05 6.47 -11.50
C MET A 147 -5.71 6.52 -10.11
N TYR A 148 -4.93 6.38 -9.05
CA TYR A 148 -5.42 6.45 -7.67
C TYR A 148 -5.99 7.84 -7.32
N GLU A 149 -5.29 8.92 -7.69
CA GLU A 149 -5.80 10.29 -7.46
C GLU A 149 -7.07 10.56 -8.30
N MET A 150 -7.13 10.11 -9.54
CA MET A 150 -8.33 10.23 -10.38
C MET A 150 -9.53 9.48 -9.79
N GLN A 151 -9.35 8.24 -9.35
CA GLN A 151 -10.40 7.46 -8.69
C GLN A 151 -10.94 8.15 -7.46
N LYS A 152 -10.07 8.75 -6.66
CA LYS A 152 -10.40 9.46 -5.45
C LYS A 152 -11.20 10.75 -5.74
N GLU A 153 -10.76 11.56 -6.69
CA GLU A 153 -11.47 12.77 -7.13
C GLU A 153 -12.85 12.41 -7.67
N PHE A 154 -12.95 11.39 -8.52
CA PHE A 154 -14.20 10.86 -9.02
C PHE A 154 -15.16 10.47 -7.90
N THR A 155 -14.69 9.68 -6.93
CA THR A 155 -15.52 9.24 -5.80
C THR A 155 -16.02 10.42 -4.97
N SER A 156 -15.17 11.43 -4.72
CA SER A 156 -15.53 12.63 -3.98
C SER A 156 -16.58 13.46 -4.72
N THR A 157 -16.37 13.69 -6.02
CA THR A 157 -17.27 14.49 -6.86
C THR A 157 -18.63 13.82 -6.99
N VAL A 158 -18.67 12.53 -7.36
CA VAL A 158 -19.93 11.78 -7.49
C VAL A 158 -20.71 11.77 -6.19
N SER A 159 -20.04 11.61 -5.05
CA SER A 159 -20.74 11.61 -3.77
C SER A 159 -21.34 12.98 -3.41
N HIS A 160 -20.66 14.07 -3.75
CA HIS A 160 -21.20 15.42 -3.55
C HIS A 160 -22.42 15.66 -4.46
N GLU A 161 -22.28 15.30 -5.74
CA GLU A 161 -23.36 15.43 -6.74
C GLU A 161 -24.58 14.55 -6.45
N LEU A 162 -24.39 13.41 -5.76
CA LEU A 162 -25.51 12.57 -5.32
C LEU A 162 -26.17 13.05 -4.02
N ARG A 163 -25.44 13.70 -3.12
CA ARG A 163 -25.98 14.19 -1.83
C ARG A 163 -27.03 15.28 -2.02
N THR A 164 -26.81 16.18 -2.94
CA THR A 164 -27.70 17.33 -3.23
C THR A 164 -29.10 16.88 -3.69
N PRO A 165 -29.27 16.05 -4.74
CA PRO A 165 -30.59 15.57 -5.15
C PRO A 165 -31.27 14.70 -4.07
N LEU A 166 -30.50 13.90 -3.31
CA LEU A 166 -31.07 13.11 -2.22
C LEU A 166 -31.63 13.98 -1.10
N ALA A 167 -30.95 15.08 -0.75
CA ALA A 167 -31.47 16.04 0.24
C ALA A 167 -32.77 16.67 -0.26
N SER A 168 -32.86 17.03 -1.54
CA SER A 168 -34.07 17.57 -2.14
C SER A 168 -35.24 16.57 -2.13
N ILE A 169 -34.99 15.32 -2.51
CA ILE A 169 -35.99 14.23 -2.50
C ILE A 169 -36.49 14.00 -1.06
N LYS A 170 -35.57 13.95 -0.08
CA LYS A 170 -35.91 13.77 1.33
C LYS A 170 -36.81 14.90 1.82
N THR A 171 -36.46 16.18 1.51
CA THR A 171 -37.24 17.32 1.88
C THR A 171 -38.65 17.27 1.28
N ALA A 172 -38.79 16.90 0.00
CA ALA A 172 -40.08 16.74 -0.65
C ALA A 172 -40.96 15.67 0.04
N ILE A 173 -40.38 14.51 0.35
CA ILE A 173 -41.07 13.44 1.08
C ILE A 173 -41.47 13.92 2.47
N ASP A 174 -40.61 14.63 3.20
CA ASP A 174 -40.90 15.14 4.55
C ASP A 174 -42.04 16.16 4.54
N LEU A 175 -42.12 17.05 3.53
CA LEU A 175 -43.21 17.99 3.39
C LEU A 175 -44.56 17.29 3.21
N VAL A 176 -44.61 16.24 2.41
CA VAL A 176 -45.85 15.47 2.18
C VAL A 176 -46.24 14.68 3.43
N VAL A 177 -45.28 13.94 4.04
CA VAL A 177 -45.51 13.12 5.23
C VAL A 177 -46.00 13.98 6.43
N LYS A 178 -45.44 15.22 6.56
CA LYS A 178 -45.85 16.19 7.59
C LYS A 178 -47.16 16.94 7.24
N LYS A 179 -47.82 16.55 6.15
CA LYS A 179 -49.06 17.14 5.66
C LYS A 179 -49.00 18.65 5.36
N MET A 180 -47.79 19.18 5.07
CA MET A 180 -47.57 20.59 4.77
C MET A 180 -48.07 21.02 3.37
N VAL A 181 -48.30 20.04 2.49
CA VAL A 181 -48.77 20.27 1.11
C VAL A 181 -50.13 19.61 0.82
N GLY A 182 -50.83 19.17 1.87
CA GLY A 182 -52.16 18.57 1.79
C GLY A 182 -52.26 17.29 2.65
N GLU A 183 -53.51 16.80 2.83
CA GLU A 183 -53.77 15.56 3.56
C GLU A 183 -53.36 14.34 2.74
N ILE A 184 -52.84 13.31 3.39
CA ILE A 184 -52.50 12.02 2.81
C ILE A 184 -53.26 10.90 3.52
N ASN A 185 -53.62 9.84 2.78
CA ASN A 185 -54.21 8.66 3.36
C ASN A 185 -53.12 7.72 3.93
N GLN A 186 -53.55 6.64 4.62
CA GLN A 186 -52.66 5.75 5.32
C GLN A 186 -51.75 5.02 4.33
N GLU A 187 -52.26 4.56 3.18
CA GLU A 187 -51.48 3.85 2.15
C GLU A 187 -50.39 4.75 1.55
N GLN A 188 -50.72 6.02 1.28
CA GLN A 188 -49.73 7.00 0.84
C GLN A 188 -48.65 7.27 1.89
N ALA A 189 -49.01 7.33 3.18
CA ALA A 189 -48.09 7.54 4.29
C ALA A 189 -47.10 6.33 4.37
N GLU A 190 -47.58 5.10 4.20
CA GLU A 190 -46.74 3.90 4.19
C GLU A 190 -45.76 3.86 3.02
N VAL A 191 -46.22 4.20 1.81
CA VAL A 191 -45.38 4.25 0.60
C VAL A 191 -44.29 5.32 0.75
N LEU A 192 -44.66 6.51 1.23
CA LEU A 192 -43.71 7.61 1.46
C LEU A 192 -42.74 7.29 2.61
N GLY A 193 -43.18 6.55 3.64
CA GLY A 193 -42.31 6.06 4.71
C GLY A 193 -41.23 5.12 4.18
N ARG A 194 -41.59 4.17 3.29
CA ARG A 194 -40.61 3.31 2.60
C ARG A 194 -39.66 4.09 1.71
N ALA A 195 -40.17 5.06 0.95
CA ALA A 195 -39.34 5.92 0.10
C ALA A 195 -38.32 6.71 0.94
N LYS A 196 -38.74 7.30 2.06
CA LYS A 196 -37.87 8.01 3.01
C LYS A 196 -36.77 7.11 3.56
N THR A 197 -37.12 5.89 3.99
CA THR A 197 -36.17 4.91 4.47
C THR A 197 -35.09 4.56 3.43
N ASN A 198 -35.48 4.42 2.15
CA ASN A 198 -34.55 4.17 1.04
C ASN A 198 -33.63 5.37 0.75
N VAL A 199 -34.14 6.59 0.82
CA VAL A 199 -33.33 7.81 0.68
C VAL A 199 -32.31 7.93 1.81
N ASP A 200 -32.70 7.67 3.05
CA ASP A 200 -31.80 7.68 4.19
C ASP A 200 -30.74 6.56 4.12
N ARG A 201 -31.12 5.40 3.58
CA ARG A 201 -30.18 4.30 3.29
C ARG A 201 -29.15 4.71 2.24
N LEU A 202 -29.59 5.30 1.13
CA LEU A 202 -28.71 5.72 0.05
C LEU A 202 -27.76 6.83 0.49
N LYS A 203 -28.25 7.77 1.30
CA LYS A 203 -27.40 8.81 1.91
C LYS A 203 -26.29 8.17 2.76
N ARG A 204 -26.62 7.22 3.63
CA ARG A 204 -25.62 6.51 4.46
C ARG A 204 -24.59 5.78 3.62
N LEU A 205 -25.02 5.10 2.52
CA LEU A 205 -24.09 4.45 1.60
C LEU A 205 -23.08 5.42 1.01
N ILE A 206 -23.53 6.59 0.56
CA ILE A 206 -22.65 7.61 -0.01
C ILE A 206 -21.67 8.15 1.04
N ASP A 207 -22.17 8.44 2.24
CA ASP A 207 -21.33 8.94 3.34
C ASP A 207 -20.29 7.87 3.77
N ASP A 208 -20.66 6.59 3.84
CA ASP A 208 -19.77 5.46 4.13
C ASP A 208 -18.64 5.31 3.07
N ILE A 209 -19.00 5.45 1.78
CA ILE A 209 -18.03 5.37 0.67
C ILE A 209 -17.05 6.55 0.74
N LEU A 210 -17.54 7.76 1.02
CA LEU A 210 -16.71 8.95 1.19
C LEU A 210 -15.76 8.82 2.39
N ASP A 211 -16.27 8.38 3.54
CA ASP A 211 -15.44 8.17 4.73
C ASP A 211 -14.35 7.15 4.44
N LEU A 212 -14.69 6.03 3.81
CA LEU A 212 -13.72 5.00 3.43
C LEU A 212 -12.64 5.56 2.50
N THR A 213 -13.04 6.32 1.46
CA THR A 213 -12.10 6.91 0.50
C THR A 213 -11.15 7.93 1.18
N LYS A 214 -11.66 8.74 2.11
CA LYS A 214 -10.85 9.67 2.91
C LYS A 214 -9.89 8.93 3.83
N MET A 215 -10.33 7.82 4.42
CA MET A 215 -9.50 6.96 5.27
C MET A 215 -8.36 6.33 4.47
N GLU A 216 -8.65 5.69 3.33
CA GLU A 216 -7.64 5.06 2.47
C GLU A 216 -6.60 6.05 1.94
N SER A 217 -7.03 7.27 1.65
CA SER A 217 -6.13 8.33 1.16
C SER A 217 -5.29 9.02 2.25
N GLY A 218 -5.41 8.60 3.51
CA GLY A 218 -4.72 9.24 4.63
C GLY A 218 -5.18 10.67 4.94
N LYS A 219 -6.22 11.17 4.25
CA LYS A 219 -6.74 12.55 4.41
C LYS A 219 -7.76 12.71 5.53
N LEU A 220 -8.17 11.62 6.16
CA LEU A 220 -9.03 11.73 7.33
C LEU A 220 -8.20 12.31 8.47
N GLN A 221 -8.47 13.56 8.81
CA GLN A 221 -7.91 14.20 10.00
C GLN A 221 -8.64 13.64 11.22
N MET A 222 -7.87 13.17 12.20
CA MET A 222 -8.38 12.71 13.49
C MET A 222 -8.16 13.83 14.51
N HIS A 223 -9.17 14.16 15.28
CA HIS A 223 -9.12 15.18 16.32
C HIS A 223 -9.02 14.54 17.70
N PHE A 224 -7.80 14.14 18.07
CA PHE A 224 -7.54 13.53 19.36
C PHE A 224 -7.64 14.57 20.49
N MET A 225 -8.52 14.30 21.45
CA MET A 225 -8.65 15.07 22.69
C MET A 225 -8.77 14.11 23.87
N MET A 226 -8.39 14.57 25.06
CA MET A 226 -8.61 13.81 26.30
C MET A 226 -10.12 13.75 26.60
N ASN A 227 -10.74 12.65 26.25
CA ASN A 227 -12.18 12.45 26.33
C ASN A 227 -12.55 11.37 27.34
N ASP A 228 -13.78 11.45 27.82
CA ASP A 228 -14.40 10.50 28.72
C ASP A 228 -15.28 9.53 27.91
N ILE A 229 -14.87 8.28 27.81
CA ILE A 229 -15.58 7.28 27.01
C ILE A 229 -16.97 6.97 27.59
N HIS A 230 -17.17 7.11 28.91
CA HIS A 230 -18.47 6.86 29.54
C HIS A 230 -19.53 7.84 29.04
N LYS A 231 -19.18 9.13 28.91
CA LYS A 231 -20.10 10.14 28.38
C LYS A 231 -20.54 9.80 26.96
N VAL A 232 -19.61 9.36 26.12
CA VAL A 232 -19.91 8.96 24.74
C VAL A 232 -20.80 7.72 24.68
N ILE A 233 -20.54 6.74 25.54
CA ILE A 233 -21.39 5.54 25.63
C ILE A 233 -22.80 5.88 26.12
N GLU A 234 -22.92 6.72 27.14
CA GLU A 234 -24.21 7.16 27.70
C GLU A 234 -25.02 7.96 26.66
N GLU A 235 -24.37 8.87 25.93
CA GLU A 235 -25.00 9.65 24.84
C GLU A 235 -25.57 8.72 23.76
N VAL A 236 -24.77 7.76 23.27
CA VAL A 236 -25.23 6.79 22.25
C VAL A 236 -26.33 5.89 22.81
N ALA A 237 -26.18 5.37 24.04
CA ALA A 237 -27.19 4.53 24.65
C ALA A 237 -28.54 5.28 24.80
N GLN A 238 -28.51 6.55 25.21
CA GLN A 238 -29.70 7.36 25.32
C GLN A 238 -30.34 7.67 23.95
N ALA A 239 -29.54 7.99 22.95
CA ALA A 239 -30.03 8.26 21.59
C ALA A 239 -30.67 7.02 20.93
N GLN A 240 -30.20 5.81 21.24
CA GLN A 240 -30.70 4.57 20.66
C GLN A 240 -31.83 3.91 21.50
N LYS A 241 -32.13 4.46 22.69
CA LYS A 241 -33.10 3.89 23.64
C LYS A 241 -34.50 3.75 23.05
N ASP A 242 -35.02 4.81 22.44
CA ASP A 242 -36.36 4.81 21.86
C ASP A 242 -36.48 3.82 20.70
N VAL A 243 -35.44 3.70 19.89
CA VAL A 243 -35.38 2.75 18.77
C VAL A 243 -35.40 1.31 19.29
N ALA A 244 -34.64 1.01 20.34
CA ALA A 244 -34.64 -0.30 20.98
C ALA A 244 -35.97 -0.63 21.62
N GLN A 245 -36.54 0.32 22.37
CA GLN A 245 -37.85 0.15 23.04
C GLN A 245 -38.98 -0.11 22.03
N ALA A 246 -38.99 0.58 20.90
CA ALA A 246 -39.96 0.36 19.83
C ALA A 246 -39.91 -1.07 19.27
N ARG A 247 -38.77 -1.79 19.45
CA ARG A 247 -38.58 -3.19 19.10
C ARG A 247 -38.73 -4.18 20.30
N GLY A 248 -39.11 -3.67 21.47
CA GLY A 248 -39.22 -4.46 22.68
C GLY A 248 -37.87 -4.87 23.31
N LEU A 249 -36.80 -4.15 22.98
CA LEU A 249 -35.46 -4.41 23.48
C LEU A 249 -35.06 -3.44 24.59
N TYR A 250 -34.15 -3.87 25.47
CA TYR A 250 -33.52 -2.95 26.43
C TYR A 250 -32.11 -2.60 26.03
N ILE A 251 -31.63 -1.41 26.45
CA ILE A 251 -30.21 -1.02 26.43
C ILE A 251 -29.77 -0.81 27.87
N LYS A 252 -28.65 -1.43 28.27
CA LYS A 252 -28.02 -1.29 29.60
C LYS A 252 -26.56 -0.86 29.43
N THR A 253 -26.06 -0.12 30.42
CA THR A 253 -24.66 0.23 30.56
C THR A 253 -24.09 -0.38 31.84
N ASP A 254 -22.88 -0.92 31.76
CA ASP A 254 -22.11 -1.51 32.85
C ASP A 254 -20.68 -0.94 32.74
N LEU A 255 -20.49 0.22 33.34
CA LEU A 255 -19.31 1.07 33.14
C LEU A 255 -18.36 0.96 34.34
N ASP A 256 -17.14 0.50 34.11
CA ASP A 256 -16.09 0.41 35.13
C ASP A 256 -15.62 1.81 35.55
N THR A 257 -15.91 2.19 36.77
CA THR A 257 -15.61 3.52 37.31
C THR A 257 -14.12 3.87 37.36
N GLN A 258 -13.23 2.89 37.19
CA GLN A 258 -11.78 3.09 37.18
C GLN A 258 -11.22 3.42 35.80
N VAL A 259 -12.05 3.50 34.77
CA VAL A 259 -11.61 3.88 33.41
C VAL A 259 -11.22 5.37 33.39
N PRO A 260 -9.97 5.71 33.04
CA PRO A 260 -9.53 7.10 32.96
C PRO A 260 -10.02 7.76 31.67
N LYS A 261 -9.90 9.08 31.61
CA LYS A 261 -9.97 9.80 30.33
C LYS A 261 -8.78 9.38 29.48
N VAL A 262 -9.05 9.18 28.17
CA VAL A 262 -8.04 8.75 27.20
C VAL A 262 -8.11 9.60 25.92
N PRO A 263 -7.01 9.71 25.16
CA PRO A 263 -7.02 10.48 23.92
C PRO A 263 -7.79 9.73 22.82
N PHE A 264 -8.90 10.32 22.35
CA PHE A 264 -9.62 9.82 21.18
C PHE A 264 -10.43 10.93 20.50
N ASP A 265 -10.80 10.70 19.24
CA ASP A 265 -11.73 11.50 18.48
C ASP A 265 -13.18 11.10 18.82
N SER A 266 -13.88 11.98 19.54
CA SER A 266 -15.24 11.71 20.06
C SER A 266 -16.22 11.39 18.94
N ASP A 267 -16.23 12.18 17.85
CA ASP A 267 -17.18 12.01 16.75
C ASP A 267 -16.99 10.67 16.05
N ARG A 268 -15.73 10.24 15.89
CA ARG A 268 -15.41 8.93 15.28
C ARG A 268 -15.75 7.77 16.20
N ILE A 269 -15.57 7.90 17.50
CA ILE A 269 -15.98 6.85 18.44
C ILE A 269 -17.51 6.78 18.55
N ILE A 270 -18.22 7.91 18.50
CA ILE A 270 -19.69 7.93 18.38
C ILE A 270 -20.12 7.18 17.10
N GLN A 271 -19.46 7.39 15.98
CA GLN A 271 -19.73 6.67 14.72
C GLN A 271 -19.54 5.16 14.87
N VAL A 272 -18.46 4.71 15.53
CA VAL A 272 -18.23 3.29 15.83
C VAL A 272 -19.34 2.71 16.71
N LEU A 273 -19.68 3.39 17.81
CA LEU A 273 -20.69 2.93 18.75
C LEU A 273 -22.09 2.86 18.10
N ASN A 274 -22.46 3.90 17.34
CA ASN A 274 -23.74 3.93 16.60
C ASN A 274 -23.84 2.75 15.61
N ASN A 275 -22.75 2.41 14.94
CA ASN A 275 -22.72 1.29 14.00
C ASN A 275 -22.86 -0.05 14.71
N LEU A 276 -22.13 -0.25 15.82
CA LEU A 276 -22.17 -1.50 16.58
C LEU A 276 -23.50 -1.68 17.31
N VAL A 277 -24.01 -0.64 17.98
CA VAL A 277 -25.32 -0.67 18.68
C VAL A 277 -26.46 -0.82 17.68
N GLY A 278 -26.40 -0.11 16.55
CA GLY A 278 -27.40 -0.25 15.48
C GLY A 278 -27.46 -1.67 14.92
N ASN A 279 -26.30 -2.33 14.73
CA ASN A 279 -26.26 -3.73 14.35
C ASN A 279 -26.83 -4.64 15.45
N ALA A 280 -26.50 -4.42 16.72
CA ALA A 280 -27.04 -5.17 17.85
C ALA A 280 -28.57 -5.08 17.91
N ILE A 281 -29.15 -3.87 17.77
CA ILE A 281 -30.62 -3.68 17.73
C ILE A 281 -31.24 -4.40 16.52
N LYS A 282 -30.58 -4.35 15.38
CA LYS A 282 -31.08 -4.96 14.14
C LYS A 282 -31.17 -6.49 14.21
N PHE A 283 -30.15 -7.13 14.82
CA PHE A 283 -30.04 -8.59 14.84
C PHE A 283 -30.56 -9.26 16.12
N THR A 284 -31.11 -8.48 17.05
CA THR A 284 -31.72 -8.96 18.28
C THR A 284 -33.26 -8.97 18.15
N LYS A 285 -33.89 -10.10 18.29
CA LYS A 285 -35.37 -10.25 18.26
C LYS A 285 -36.01 -10.11 19.65
N ALA A 286 -35.29 -10.51 20.71
CA ALA A 286 -35.77 -10.45 22.09
C ALA A 286 -34.59 -10.31 23.06
N GLY A 287 -34.83 -9.66 24.21
CA GLY A 287 -33.78 -9.40 25.19
C GLY A 287 -33.22 -7.98 25.03
N GLY A 288 -31.92 -7.81 24.78
CA GLY A 288 -31.38 -6.47 24.66
C GLY A 288 -29.87 -6.37 24.43
N ILE A 289 -29.38 -5.15 24.61
CA ILE A 289 -28.00 -4.79 24.37
C ILE A 289 -27.34 -4.27 25.66
N THR A 290 -26.12 -4.70 25.93
CA THR A 290 -25.33 -4.25 27.08
C THR A 290 -24.01 -3.66 26.60
N LEU A 291 -23.76 -2.38 26.94
CA LEU A 291 -22.48 -1.71 26.69
C LEU A 291 -21.65 -1.76 27.97
N LYS A 292 -20.41 -2.28 27.87
CA LYS A 292 -19.51 -2.38 29.02
C LYS A 292 -18.17 -1.72 28.75
N THR A 293 -17.54 -1.23 29.83
CA THR A 293 -16.15 -0.81 29.81
C THR A 293 -15.34 -1.63 30.81
N GLN A 294 -14.09 -1.87 30.51
CA GLN A 294 -13.12 -2.52 31.43
C GLN A 294 -11.80 -1.77 31.36
N ASN A 295 -11.27 -1.52 32.55
CA ASN A 295 -9.94 -0.93 32.69
C ASN A 295 -8.87 -2.02 32.60
N LYS A 296 -7.92 -1.86 31.68
CA LYS A 296 -6.73 -2.71 31.51
C LYS A 296 -5.47 -1.88 31.60
N LEU A 297 -5.33 -1.11 32.68
CA LEU A 297 -4.19 -0.22 32.94
C LEU A 297 -2.84 -0.92 32.82
N ALA A 298 -2.72 -2.14 33.30
CA ALA A 298 -1.49 -2.94 33.20
C ALA A 298 -1.08 -3.21 31.73
N GLU A 299 -2.05 -3.22 30.81
CA GLU A 299 -1.87 -3.44 29.37
C GLU A 299 -1.92 -2.12 28.57
N ASN A 300 -1.98 -0.97 29.28
CA ASN A 300 -2.04 0.38 28.71
C ASN A 300 -3.22 0.63 27.75
N HIS A 301 -4.39 0.02 27.98
CA HIS A 301 -5.59 0.25 27.21
C HIS A 301 -6.89 0.08 28.02
N ILE A 302 -7.98 0.57 27.47
CA ILE A 302 -9.33 0.30 27.93
C ILE A 302 -10.03 -0.59 26.90
N ILE A 303 -10.91 -1.47 27.39
CA ILE A 303 -11.77 -2.30 26.53
C ILE A 303 -13.19 -1.75 26.60
N VAL A 304 -13.81 -1.58 25.44
CA VAL A 304 -15.24 -1.31 25.28
C VAL A 304 -15.88 -2.53 24.61
N SER A 305 -16.99 -3.01 25.15
CA SER A 305 -17.73 -4.14 24.57
C SER A 305 -19.22 -3.81 24.40
N ILE A 306 -19.79 -4.28 23.30
CA ILE A 306 -21.20 -4.17 22.94
C ILE A 306 -21.71 -5.59 22.77
N GLN A 307 -22.49 -6.06 23.75
CA GLN A 307 -23.05 -7.40 23.81
C GLN A 307 -24.52 -7.34 23.44
N ASP A 308 -24.96 -8.21 22.53
CA ASP A 308 -26.37 -8.45 22.21
C ASP A 308 -26.79 -9.87 22.54
N THR A 309 -28.12 -10.07 22.72
CA THR A 309 -28.75 -11.37 22.92
C THR A 309 -29.39 -11.90 21.63
N GLY A 310 -28.81 -11.57 20.49
CA GLY A 310 -29.34 -11.90 19.18
C GLY A 310 -29.06 -13.32 18.72
N LYS A 311 -29.24 -13.56 17.41
CA LYS A 311 -29.09 -14.89 16.80
C LYS A 311 -27.66 -15.44 16.78
N GLY A 312 -26.65 -14.61 17.08
CA GLY A 312 -25.25 -14.97 16.95
C GLY A 312 -24.77 -15.09 15.50
N ILE A 313 -23.51 -15.41 15.34
CA ILE A 313 -22.79 -15.45 14.06
C ILE A 313 -21.98 -16.73 14.00
N SER A 314 -21.94 -17.39 12.83
CA SER A 314 -21.14 -18.59 12.62
C SER A 314 -19.64 -18.26 12.57
N GLU A 315 -18.78 -19.20 12.94
CA GLU A 315 -17.32 -19.02 12.88
C GLU A 315 -16.83 -18.72 11.46
N ALA A 316 -17.44 -19.33 10.45
CA ALA A 316 -17.13 -19.11 9.04
C ALA A 316 -17.43 -17.66 8.60
N ASP A 317 -18.48 -17.04 9.18
CA ASP A 317 -18.89 -15.68 8.86
C ASP A 317 -18.09 -14.64 9.65
N ILE A 318 -17.64 -14.97 10.87
CA ILE A 318 -16.81 -14.09 11.70
C ILE A 318 -15.55 -13.64 10.93
N ALA A 319 -14.88 -14.55 10.20
CA ALA A 319 -13.68 -14.26 9.43
C ALA A 319 -13.88 -13.20 8.33
N LYS A 320 -15.13 -13.00 7.89
CA LYS A 320 -15.47 -12.10 6.77
C LYS A 320 -16.08 -10.77 7.22
N LEU A 321 -16.50 -10.65 8.50
CA LEU A 321 -17.28 -9.52 9.02
C LEU A 321 -16.70 -8.13 8.79
N PHE A 322 -15.37 -8.01 8.83
CA PHE A 322 -14.68 -6.74 8.69
C PHE A 322 -14.19 -6.47 7.25
N GLN A 323 -14.60 -7.32 6.27
CA GLN A 323 -14.29 -7.10 4.87
C GLN A 323 -15.30 -6.11 4.27
N LYS A 324 -14.83 -5.30 3.29
CA LYS A 324 -15.65 -4.29 2.61
C LYS A 324 -16.73 -4.98 1.76
N PHE A 325 -17.93 -4.40 1.78
CA PHE A 325 -19.10 -4.88 1.01
C PHE A 325 -19.57 -6.28 1.37
N GLN A 326 -19.05 -6.86 2.45
CA GLN A 326 -19.47 -8.20 2.88
C GLN A 326 -20.73 -8.09 3.74
N GLN A 327 -21.71 -8.90 3.41
CA GLN A 327 -22.94 -9.08 4.17
C GLN A 327 -23.11 -10.58 4.45
N ILE A 328 -23.57 -10.91 5.66
CA ILE A 328 -23.94 -12.29 5.98
C ILE A 328 -25.34 -12.49 5.46
N GLU A 329 -25.49 -13.34 4.45
CA GLU A 329 -26.80 -13.73 3.90
C GLU A 329 -27.60 -14.49 4.96
N SER A 330 -28.75 -13.97 5.34
CA SER A 330 -29.76 -14.73 6.07
C SER A 330 -31.07 -14.67 5.31
N ALA A 331 -31.75 -15.80 5.21
CA ALA A 331 -32.98 -16.01 4.40
C ALA A 331 -34.12 -15.02 4.73
N GLU A 332 -34.05 -14.29 5.84
CA GLU A 332 -35.08 -13.36 6.31
C GLU A 332 -34.78 -11.85 5.98
N GLN A 333 -33.74 -11.53 5.20
CA GLN A 333 -33.22 -10.16 5.06
C GLN A 333 -33.66 -9.39 3.81
N ASN A 334 -34.90 -9.53 3.34
CA ASN A 334 -35.34 -8.80 2.15
C ASN A 334 -35.62 -7.30 2.33
N GLU A 335 -35.68 -6.74 3.57
CA GLU A 335 -36.07 -5.33 3.75
C GLU A 335 -35.08 -4.44 4.54
N GLU A 336 -34.15 -4.98 5.34
CA GLU A 336 -33.24 -4.17 6.19
C GLU A 336 -31.73 -4.37 5.86
N GLY A 337 -31.36 -4.61 4.62
CA GLY A 337 -29.97 -4.82 4.21
C GLY A 337 -29.03 -3.67 4.64
N GLY A 338 -27.86 -4.00 5.22
CA GLY A 338 -26.81 -3.04 5.54
C GLY A 338 -26.03 -2.61 4.29
N THR A 339 -25.02 -1.73 4.44
CA THR A 339 -24.11 -1.32 3.37
C THR A 339 -22.96 -2.30 3.16
N GLY A 340 -22.66 -3.12 4.18
CA GLY A 340 -21.45 -3.97 4.23
C GLY A 340 -20.15 -3.15 4.47
N LEU A 341 -20.27 -1.86 4.72
CA LEU A 341 -19.12 -0.94 4.93
C LEU A 341 -18.94 -0.59 6.41
N GLY A 342 -20.00 -0.57 7.19
CA GLY A 342 -19.98 -0.06 8.56
C GLY A 342 -18.93 -0.72 9.45
N LEU A 343 -18.81 -2.05 9.45
CA LEU A 343 -17.79 -2.75 10.26
C LEU A 343 -16.36 -2.53 9.74
N ALA A 344 -16.17 -2.40 8.43
CA ALA A 344 -14.89 -2.05 7.85
C ALA A 344 -14.46 -0.62 8.26
N ILE A 345 -15.41 0.33 8.29
CA ILE A 345 -15.20 1.69 8.79
C ILE A 345 -14.85 1.66 10.28
N CYS A 346 -15.57 0.89 11.10
CA CYS A 346 -15.24 0.72 12.52
C CYS A 346 -13.81 0.22 12.72
N LYS A 347 -13.39 -0.78 11.95
CA LYS A 347 -12.04 -1.33 12.02
C LYS A 347 -10.98 -0.29 11.68
N GLU A 348 -11.20 0.50 10.65
CA GLU A 348 -10.27 1.56 10.24
C GLU A 348 -10.19 2.68 11.29
N ILE A 349 -11.34 3.13 11.82
CA ILE A 349 -11.37 4.15 12.89
C ILE A 349 -10.59 3.67 14.10
N ILE A 350 -10.87 2.47 14.59
CA ILE A 350 -10.18 1.91 15.78
C ILE A 350 -8.69 1.69 15.50
N SER A 351 -8.32 1.23 14.31
CA SER A 351 -6.91 1.10 13.91
C SER A 351 -6.16 2.43 13.94
N ARG A 352 -6.78 3.52 13.48
CA ARG A 352 -6.21 4.88 13.54
C ARG A 352 -6.11 5.44 14.95
N HIS A 353 -6.91 4.94 15.88
CA HIS A 353 -6.74 5.20 17.31
C HIS A 353 -5.63 4.35 17.96
N GLY A 354 -4.91 3.53 17.16
CA GLY A 354 -3.91 2.59 17.69
C GLY A 354 -4.52 1.41 18.44
N GLY A 355 -5.81 1.20 18.28
CA GLY A 355 -6.59 0.16 18.91
C GLY A 355 -6.76 -1.10 18.04
N LYS A 356 -7.58 -2.02 18.53
CA LYS A 356 -7.99 -3.25 17.85
C LYS A 356 -9.48 -3.47 18.06
N ILE A 357 -10.19 -3.97 17.05
CA ILE A 357 -11.59 -4.40 17.13
C ILE A 357 -11.69 -5.89 16.80
N TRP A 358 -12.53 -6.61 17.52
CA TRP A 358 -12.83 -8.03 17.25
C TRP A 358 -14.25 -8.37 17.71
N VAL A 359 -14.66 -9.61 17.47
CA VAL A 359 -15.98 -10.14 17.79
C VAL A 359 -15.88 -11.54 18.36
N GLU A 360 -16.72 -11.83 19.33
CA GLU A 360 -16.97 -13.17 19.88
C GLU A 360 -18.46 -13.45 19.73
N SER A 361 -18.79 -14.58 19.15
CA SER A 361 -20.19 -14.94 18.90
C SER A 361 -20.35 -16.45 18.75
N LYS A 362 -21.52 -16.91 19.17
CA LYS A 362 -21.96 -18.28 18.92
C LYS A 362 -23.40 -18.26 18.44
N PRO A 363 -23.75 -19.09 17.45
CA PRO A 363 -25.13 -19.19 16.97
C PRO A 363 -26.08 -19.50 18.12
N GLY A 364 -27.14 -18.68 18.29
CA GLY A 364 -28.15 -18.80 19.32
C GLY A 364 -27.79 -18.18 20.68
N GLU A 365 -26.53 -17.75 20.93
CA GLU A 365 -26.11 -17.21 22.23
C GLU A 365 -25.88 -15.68 22.17
N GLY A 366 -26.00 -15.04 20.98
CA GLY A 366 -25.77 -13.63 20.79
C GLY A 366 -24.35 -13.31 20.30
N THR A 367 -24.04 -12.01 20.24
CA THR A 367 -22.76 -11.51 19.75
C THR A 367 -22.20 -10.46 20.69
N THR A 368 -20.88 -10.44 20.85
CA THR A 368 -20.18 -9.39 21.56
C THR A 368 -19.08 -8.81 20.66
N PHE A 369 -19.21 -7.54 20.32
CA PHE A 369 -18.15 -6.78 19.68
C PHE A 369 -17.29 -6.11 20.74
N TYR A 370 -15.98 -6.15 20.55
CA TYR A 370 -15.01 -5.54 21.43
C TYR A 370 -14.13 -4.58 20.64
N PHE A 371 -13.77 -3.47 21.28
CA PHE A 371 -12.64 -2.68 20.79
C PHE A 371 -11.80 -2.13 21.95
N ILE A 372 -10.54 -1.82 21.66
CA ILE A 372 -9.63 -1.21 22.64
C ILE A 372 -9.25 0.19 22.19
N LEU A 373 -9.06 1.08 23.19
CA LEU A 373 -8.47 2.41 23.02
C LEU A 373 -7.23 2.49 23.93
N PRO A 374 -6.06 2.91 23.39
CA PRO A 374 -4.87 3.12 24.19
C PRO A 374 -5.05 4.24 25.22
N ILE A 375 -4.47 4.09 26.41
CA ILE A 375 -4.50 5.13 27.46
C ILE A 375 -3.50 6.23 27.15
N GLN A 376 -2.38 5.91 26.53
CA GLN A 376 -1.38 6.87 26.07
C GLN A 376 -1.27 6.84 24.55
N GLU A 377 -1.16 8.01 23.94
CA GLU A 377 -0.90 8.13 22.52
C GLU A 377 0.40 7.39 22.16
N ARG A 378 0.32 6.31 21.39
CA ARG A 378 1.51 5.79 20.74
C ARG A 378 1.95 6.85 19.73
N ARG A 379 3.07 7.51 19.97
CA ARG A 379 3.75 8.29 18.92
C ARG A 379 3.95 7.34 17.74
N ILE A 380 3.09 7.45 16.75
CA ILE A 380 3.32 6.83 15.44
C ILE A 380 4.52 7.61 14.89
N LEU A 381 5.69 6.99 14.94
CA LEU A 381 6.87 7.48 14.23
C LEU A 381 6.48 7.51 12.75
N SER A 382 6.34 8.73 12.24
CA SER A 382 6.07 9.08 10.85
C SER A 382 7.17 8.60 9.91
#